data_03c8705f9f69a0484c60af987914cb5c
#
_entry.id   03c8705f9f69a0484c60af987914cb5c
#
_cell.length_a   1.000
_cell.length_b   1.000
_cell.length_c   1.000
_cell.angle_alpha   90.00
_cell.angle_beta   90.00
_cell.angle_gamma   90.00
#
_symmetry.space_group_name_H-M   'P 1'
#
loop_
_entity.id
_entity.type
_entity.pdbx_description
1 polymer ?
#
loop_
_entity_poly.entity_id
_entity_poly.type
_entity_poly.pdbx_seq_one_letter_code
_entity_poly.pdbx_strand_id
1 'polypeptide(L)'
;LESQGHKCLGFCEIDKFARTSYKAMFNTEGEIEYHDIKEVTDHDFRQFRGQVDIICGGFPCQAFSLAGRRLGFEDTRGTLFFEIARAAKQIQPRFLFLENVKGLLNHDKGRTFATILSTLDELGYDVEWQVLNSKDFQVPQNRERVFIIGHSRRYRSRFIFPLRRENSPAHLERLGNINPSKRGLNGEVYLTNGLAPT
;
A
#
# COMPACT_ATOMS: atom_id res chain seq x y z
N LEU A 1 -9.50 -5.15 -5.68
CA LEU A 1 -9.37 -4.66 -7.08
C LEU A 1 -10.06 -5.58 -8.06
N GLU A 2 -9.85 -6.90 -8.01
CA GLU A 2 -10.49 -7.86 -8.93
C GLU A 2 -12.01 -7.81 -8.86
N SER A 3 -12.60 -7.68 -7.68
CA SER A 3 -14.05 -7.49 -7.51
C SER A 3 -14.61 -6.25 -8.23
N GLN A 4 -13.75 -5.33 -8.62
CA GLN A 4 -14.07 -4.14 -9.41
C GLN A 4 -13.68 -4.28 -10.90
N GLY A 5 -13.37 -5.50 -11.34
CA GLY A 5 -13.06 -5.80 -12.72
C GLY A 5 -11.61 -5.54 -13.14
N HIS A 6 -10.71 -5.27 -12.19
CA HIS A 6 -9.27 -5.20 -12.49
C HIS A 6 -8.68 -6.60 -12.65
N LYS A 7 -7.75 -6.73 -13.58
CA LYS A 7 -6.97 -7.95 -13.77
C LYS A 7 -5.58 -7.78 -13.19
N CYS A 8 -5.15 -8.70 -12.34
CA CYS A 8 -3.76 -8.77 -11.90
C CYS A 8 -2.88 -9.30 -13.03
N LEU A 9 -1.76 -8.63 -13.31
CA LEU A 9 -0.78 -9.05 -14.31
C LEU A 9 0.44 -9.70 -13.68
N GLY A 10 0.68 -9.43 -12.40
CA GLY A 10 1.79 -10.00 -11.66
C GLY A 10 1.89 -9.44 -10.25
N PHE A 11 2.60 -10.16 -9.41
CA PHE A 11 2.84 -9.79 -8.03
C PHE A 11 4.27 -10.12 -7.60
N CYS A 12 4.72 -9.43 -6.56
CA CYS A 12 6.03 -9.66 -5.96
C CYS A 12 5.88 -9.74 -4.45
N GLU A 13 6.28 -10.87 -3.85
CA GLU A 13 6.21 -11.11 -2.41
C GLU A 13 7.34 -12.05 -1.99
N ILE A 14 8.16 -11.60 -1.04
CA ILE A 14 9.33 -12.38 -0.59
C ILE A 14 8.94 -13.50 0.38
N ASP A 15 7.88 -13.30 1.17
CA ASP A 15 7.44 -14.31 2.13
C ASP A 15 6.74 -15.48 1.44
N LYS A 16 7.28 -16.68 1.64
CA LYS A 16 6.75 -17.91 1.04
C LYS A 16 5.32 -18.21 1.48
N PHE A 17 5.01 -17.94 2.74
CA PHE A 17 3.68 -18.26 3.28
C PHE A 17 2.64 -17.26 2.79
N ALA A 18 3.01 -15.98 2.68
CA ALA A 18 2.16 -14.97 2.06
C ALA A 18 1.86 -15.30 0.61
N ARG A 19 2.86 -15.73 -0.19
CA ARG A 19 2.65 -16.20 -1.57
C ARG A 19 1.71 -17.40 -1.64
N THR A 20 1.91 -18.39 -0.74
CA THR A 20 1.03 -19.57 -0.70
C THR A 20 -0.40 -19.18 -0.39
N SER A 21 -0.61 -18.28 0.58
CA SER A 21 -1.93 -17.78 0.93
C SER A 21 -2.58 -17.00 -0.21
N TYR A 22 -1.81 -16.15 -0.89
CA TYR A 22 -2.30 -15.38 -2.05
C TYR A 22 -2.80 -16.32 -3.16
N LYS A 23 -1.99 -17.32 -3.54
CA LYS A 23 -2.35 -18.31 -4.56
C LYS A 23 -3.53 -19.20 -4.17
N ALA A 24 -3.77 -19.39 -2.87
CA ALA A 24 -4.93 -20.13 -2.39
C ALA A 24 -6.23 -19.31 -2.43
N MET A 25 -6.12 -17.99 -2.35
CA MET A 25 -7.29 -17.08 -2.32
C MET A 25 -7.67 -16.57 -3.72
N PHE A 26 -6.72 -16.46 -4.63
CA PHE A 26 -6.91 -15.84 -5.94
C PHE A 26 -6.51 -16.79 -7.08
N ASN A 27 -7.18 -16.65 -8.22
CA ASN A 27 -6.74 -17.34 -9.43
C ASN A 27 -5.54 -16.58 -10.03
N THR A 28 -4.36 -17.14 -9.89
CA THR A 28 -3.09 -16.53 -10.36
C THR A 28 -2.63 -17.08 -11.72
N GLU A 29 -3.51 -17.75 -12.45
CA GLU A 29 -3.17 -18.28 -13.78
C GLU A 29 -2.86 -17.14 -14.76
N GLY A 30 -1.66 -17.17 -15.31
CA GLY A 30 -1.16 -16.14 -16.21
C GLY A 30 -0.58 -14.90 -15.53
N GLU A 31 -0.53 -14.84 -14.19
CA GLU A 31 0.19 -13.81 -13.46
C GLU A 31 1.69 -14.10 -13.43
N ILE A 32 2.50 -13.05 -13.56
CA ILE A 32 3.95 -13.14 -13.39
C ILE A 32 4.27 -13.06 -11.90
N GLU A 33 4.93 -14.07 -11.36
CA GLU A 33 5.36 -14.13 -9.97
C GLU A 33 6.82 -13.72 -9.84
N TYR A 34 7.07 -12.71 -8.99
CA TYR A 34 8.40 -12.34 -8.53
C TYR A 34 8.52 -12.58 -7.01
N HIS A 35 9.73 -12.86 -6.55
CA HIS A 35 9.98 -13.14 -5.13
C HIS A 35 10.57 -11.92 -4.42
N ASP A 36 11.74 -11.48 -4.83
CA ASP A 36 12.37 -10.28 -4.26
C ASP A 36 12.37 -9.14 -5.29
N ILE A 37 11.75 -8.03 -4.94
CA ILE A 37 11.67 -6.85 -5.83
C ILE A 37 13.06 -6.31 -6.18
N LYS A 38 14.06 -6.55 -5.35
CA LYS A 38 15.46 -6.14 -5.60
C LYS A 38 16.13 -6.94 -6.73
N GLU A 39 15.63 -8.16 -6.98
CA GLU A 39 16.13 -9.03 -8.05
C GLU A 39 15.42 -8.76 -9.39
N VAL A 40 14.26 -8.08 -9.36
CA VAL A 40 13.54 -7.70 -10.57
C VAL A 40 14.31 -6.62 -11.31
N THR A 41 14.67 -6.87 -12.56
CA THR A 41 15.46 -5.92 -13.35
C THR A 41 14.59 -4.80 -13.93
N ASP A 42 15.22 -3.69 -14.33
CA ASP A 42 14.53 -2.61 -15.05
C ASP A 42 13.93 -3.10 -16.38
N HIS A 43 14.55 -4.11 -17.00
CA HIS A 43 14.02 -4.74 -18.22
C HIS A 43 12.71 -5.46 -17.91
N ASP A 44 12.64 -6.22 -16.83
CA ASP A 44 11.44 -6.94 -16.42
C ASP A 44 10.28 -5.96 -16.14
N PHE A 45 10.56 -4.86 -15.44
CA PHE A 45 9.54 -3.83 -15.24
C PHE A 45 9.07 -3.18 -16.54
N ARG A 46 9.98 -2.92 -17.49
CA ARG A 46 9.60 -2.30 -18.77
C ARG A 46 8.66 -3.14 -19.61
N GLN A 47 8.64 -4.45 -19.44
CA GLN A 47 7.68 -5.32 -20.14
C GLN A 47 6.22 -4.99 -19.82
N PHE A 48 5.97 -4.42 -18.63
CA PHE A 48 4.64 -4.01 -18.20
C PHE A 48 4.22 -2.61 -18.66
N ARG A 49 5.13 -1.86 -19.30
CA ARG A 49 4.84 -0.48 -19.72
C ARG A 49 3.70 -0.45 -20.73
N GLY A 50 2.70 0.40 -20.45
CA GLY A 50 1.49 0.51 -21.27
C GLY A 50 0.47 -0.60 -21.09
N GLN A 51 0.74 -1.58 -20.20
CA GLN A 51 -0.17 -2.67 -19.88
C GLN A 51 -0.76 -2.54 -18.48
N VAL A 52 -0.09 -1.80 -17.59
CA VAL A 52 -0.46 -1.66 -16.18
C VAL A 52 -1.02 -0.28 -15.93
N ASP A 53 -2.25 -0.22 -15.47
CA ASP A 53 -2.89 1.04 -15.04
C ASP A 53 -2.55 1.40 -13.60
N ILE A 54 -2.38 0.41 -12.71
CA ILE A 54 -2.17 0.65 -11.28
C ILE A 54 -1.08 -0.26 -10.70
N ILE A 55 -0.20 0.32 -9.92
CA ILE A 55 0.69 -0.42 -9.01
C ILE A 55 0.18 -0.22 -7.58
N CYS A 56 -0.05 -1.33 -6.87
CA CYS A 56 -0.42 -1.30 -5.46
C CYS A 56 0.62 -2.02 -4.61
N GLY A 57 0.85 -1.52 -3.40
CA GLY A 57 1.73 -2.22 -2.47
C GLY A 57 1.93 -1.47 -1.16
N GLY A 58 2.30 -2.24 -0.14
CA GLY A 58 2.83 -1.73 1.12
C GLY A 58 4.34 -1.82 1.13
N PHE A 59 4.98 -0.98 1.92
CA PHE A 59 6.42 -1.03 2.17
C PHE A 59 6.71 -0.76 3.65
N PRO A 60 7.78 -1.30 4.22
CA PRO A 60 8.11 -1.07 5.62
C PRO A 60 8.52 0.39 5.86
N CYS A 61 8.14 0.92 7.03
CA CYS A 61 8.59 2.23 7.49
C CYS A 61 10.05 2.13 7.94
N GLN A 62 10.97 2.48 7.06
CA GLN A 62 12.41 2.50 7.30
C GLN A 62 12.97 3.91 7.10
N ALA A 63 13.97 4.27 7.91
CA ALA A 63 14.69 5.52 7.72
C ALA A 63 15.46 5.51 6.39
N PHE A 64 15.34 6.57 5.62
CA PHE A 64 16.18 6.79 4.46
C PHE A 64 17.56 7.30 4.93
N SER A 65 18.64 6.69 4.48
CA SER A 65 19.98 7.17 4.83
C SER A 65 20.20 8.59 4.28
N LEU A 66 20.83 9.45 5.09
CA LEU A 66 21.12 10.83 4.69
C LEU A 66 22.05 10.93 3.46
N ALA A 67 22.78 9.87 3.15
CA ALA A 67 23.67 9.80 1.99
C ALA A 67 22.91 9.94 0.66
N GLY A 68 21.69 9.38 0.56
CA GLY A 68 20.89 9.48 -0.66
C GLY A 68 20.34 10.87 -0.99
N ARG A 69 20.40 11.82 -0.05
CA ARG A 69 19.91 13.19 -0.29
C ARG A 69 20.77 14.04 -1.25
N ARG A 70 22.04 13.66 -1.46
CA ARG A 70 22.98 14.46 -2.25
C ARG A 70 23.21 13.95 -3.67
N LEU A 71 22.78 12.72 -3.98
CA LEU A 71 23.18 12.01 -5.19
C LEU A 71 21.98 11.63 -6.11
N GLY A 72 20.76 12.10 -5.80
CA GLY A 72 19.58 11.85 -6.62
C GLY A 72 18.99 10.43 -6.49
N PHE A 73 18.03 10.13 -7.36
CA PHE A 73 17.26 8.90 -7.37
C PHE A 73 18.09 7.61 -7.47
N GLU A 74 19.28 7.66 -8.05
CA GLU A 74 20.07 6.45 -8.33
C GLU A 74 20.84 5.90 -7.12
N ASP A 75 21.11 6.71 -6.11
CA ASP A 75 21.98 6.32 -4.98
C ASP A 75 21.19 5.91 -3.71
N THR A 76 19.88 5.99 -3.76
CA THR A 76 18.97 5.58 -2.66
C THR A 76 18.57 4.10 -2.74
N ARG A 77 19.21 3.33 -3.61
CA ARG A 77 19.02 1.89 -3.77
C ARG A 77 19.26 1.17 -2.44
N GLY A 78 18.17 0.73 -1.81
CA GLY A 78 18.28 -0.07 -0.56
C GLY A 78 17.04 -0.09 0.30
N THR A 79 16.13 0.86 0.16
CA THR A 79 14.84 0.78 0.84
C THR A 79 13.75 0.35 -0.12
N LEU A 80 12.81 -0.45 0.35
CA LEU A 80 11.75 -1.02 -0.50
C LEU A 80 10.85 0.04 -1.16
N PHE A 81 10.75 1.24 -0.58
CA PHE A 81 10.07 2.35 -1.25
C PHE A 81 10.75 2.73 -2.58
N PHE A 82 12.07 2.79 -2.62
CA PHE A 82 12.77 3.15 -3.86
C PHE A 82 12.70 2.05 -4.92
N GLU A 83 12.53 0.79 -4.53
CA GLU A 83 12.21 -0.27 -5.47
C GLU A 83 10.82 -0.08 -6.11
N ILE A 84 9.82 0.35 -5.33
CA ILE A 84 8.51 0.74 -5.86
C ILE A 84 8.66 1.94 -6.80
N ALA A 85 9.43 2.96 -6.42
CA ALA A 85 9.69 4.12 -7.25
C ALA A 85 10.42 3.75 -8.56
N ARG A 86 11.36 2.79 -8.52
CA ARG A 86 12.03 2.23 -9.69
C ARG A 86 11.05 1.51 -10.60
N ALA A 87 10.17 0.67 -10.05
CA ALA A 87 9.10 0.04 -10.80
C ALA A 87 8.19 1.08 -11.47
N ALA A 88 7.74 2.09 -10.72
CA ALA A 88 6.91 3.17 -11.25
C ALA A 88 7.59 3.95 -12.38
N LYS A 89 8.90 4.20 -12.29
CA LYS A 89 9.71 4.83 -13.35
C LYS A 89 9.73 4.02 -14.64
N GLN A 90 9.82 2.70 -14.52
CA GLN A 90 9.93 1.81 -15.68
C GLN A 90 8.58 1.48 -16.29
N ILE A 91 7.59 1.16 -15.47
CA ILE A 91 6.24 0.75 -15.89
C ILE A 91 5.40 1.96 -16.34
N GLN A 92 5.51 3.09 -15.63
CA GLN A 92 4.77 4.32 -15.87
C GLN A 92 3.24 4.13 -15.76
N PRO A 93 2.74 3.53 -14.65
CA PRO A 93 1.31 3.32 -14.47
C PRO A 93 0.55 4.64 -14.34
N ARG A 94 -0.76 4.60 -14.55
CA ARG A 94 -1.64 5.76 -14.34
C ARG A 94 -1.76 6.12 -12.87
N PHE A 95 -1.79 5.09 -12.02
CA PHE A 95 -1.99 5.24 -10.58
C PHE A 95 -0.97 4.46 -9.78
N LEU A 96 -0.62 5.03 -8.64
CA LEU A 96 0.06 4.33 -7.56
C LEU A 96 -0.89 4.28 -6.37
N PHE A 97 -1.05 3.12 -5.74
CA PHE A 97 -1.85 2.94 -4.53
C PHE A 97 -0.98 2.31 -3.46
N LEU A 98 -0.44 3.14 -2.57
CA LEU A 98 0.55 2.72 -1.59
C LEU A 98 -0.03 2.78 -0.17
N GLU A 99 0.40 1.85 0.68
CA GLU A 99 -0.03 1.76 2.08
C GLU A 99 1.17 1.77 3.01
N ASN A 100 1.00 2.42 4.16
CA ASN A 100 1.96 2.35 5.24
C ASN A 100 1.30 2.57 6.61
N VAL A 101 2.05 2.36 7.67
CA VAL A 101 1.61 2.70 9.02
C VAL A 101 1.48 4.22 9.18
N LYS A 102 0.52 4.69 9.99
CA LYS A 102 0.33 6.13 10.30
C LYS A 102 1.62 6.81 10.77
N GLY A 103 2.47 6.08 11.51
CA GLY A 103 3.76 6.58 12.00
C GLY A 103 4.72 7.08 10.93
N LEU A 104 4.53 6.67 9.66
CA LEU A 104 5.30 7.19 8.53
C LEU A 104 5.28 8.71 8.43
N LEU A 105 4.13 9.33 8.71
CA LEU A 105 3.95 10.78 8.60
C LEU A 105 4.88 11.57 9.53
N ASN A 106 5.19 11.01 10.70
CA ASN A 106 6.06 11.64 11.71
C ASN A 106 7.46 11.01 11.76
N HIS A 107 7.71 9.98 10.97
CA HIS A 107 8.99 9.28 10.97
C HIS A 107 10.12 10.23 10.59
N ASP A 108 11.21 10.20 11.38
CA ASP A 108 12.35 11.09 11.20
C ASP A 108 11.93 12.58 11.12
N LYS A 109 11.04 13.03 12.03
CA LYS A 109 10.47 14.39 12.04
C LYS A 109 9.78 14.78 10.73
N GLY A 110 9.12 13.82 10.06
CA GLY A 110 8.43 14.01 8.79
C GLY A 110 9.33 13.96 7.55
N ARG A 111 10.65 13.87 7.71
CA ARG A 111 11.60 13.88 6.57
C ARG A 111 11.41 12.69 5.65
N THR A 112 11.13 11.52 6.21
CA THR A 112 10.86 10.31 5.42
C THR A 112 9.67 10.51 4.49
N PHE A 113 8.57 11.04 5.00
CA PHE A 113 7.39 11.28 4.20
C PHE A 113 7.60 12.38 3.16
N ALA A 114 8.30 13.46 3.51
CA ALA A 114 8.68 14.50 2.56
C ALA A 114 9.54 13.95 1.41
N THR A 115 10.47 13.01 1.69
CA THR A 115 11.26 12.34 0.65
C THR A 115 10.40 11.50 -0.28
N ILE A 116 9.40 10.78 0.27
CA ILE A 116 8.44 10.02 -0.55
C ILE A 116 7.70 10.94 -1.51
N LEU A 117 7.15 12.05 -1.00
CA LEU A 117 6.41 13.01 -1.82
C LEU A 117 7.29 13.63 -2.91
N SER A 118 8.52 14.05 -2.58
CA SER A 118 9.47 14.60 -3.55
C SER A 118 9.83 13.59 -4.64
N THR A 119 10.06 12.32 -4.26
CA THR A 119 10.37 11.26 -5.23
C THR A 119 9.21 11.01 -6.19
N LEU A 120 7.98 10.97 -5.68
CA LEU A 120 6.81 10.78 -6.52
C LEU A 120 6.54 11.98 -7.42
N ASP A 121 6.79 13.21 -6.94
CA ASP A 121 6.72 14.44 -7.74
C ASP A 121 7.74 14.42 -8.89
N GLU A 122 9.00 14.04 -8.63
CA GLU A 122 10.05 13.89 -9.64
C GLU A 122 9.70 12.83 -10.70
N LEU A 123 8.95 11.78 -10.32
CA LEU A 123 8.44 10.77 -11.24
C LEU A 123 7.22 11.22 -12.05
N GLY A 124 6.72 12.43 -11.81
CA GLY A 124 5.59 13.02 -12.52
C GLY A 124 4.22 12.61 -11.99
N TYR A 125 4.10 12.36 -10.68
CA TYR A 125 2.83 12.07 -10.02
C TYR A 125 2.39 13.23 -9.14
N ASP A 126 1.12 13.61 -9.25
CA ASP A 126 0.42 14.38 -8.24
C ASP A 126 -0.04 13.44 -7.13
N VAL A 127 0.18 13.82 -5.88
CA VAL A 127 0.01 12.91 -4.74
C VAL A 127 -1.04 13.42 -3.78
N GLU A 128 -1.96 12.56 -3.41
CA GLU A 128 -2.87 12.76 -2.30
C GLU A 128 -2.69 11.64 -1.26
N TRP A 129 -3.04 11.91 0.00
CA TRP A 129 -2.97 10.90 1.06
C TRP A 129 -4.02 11.15 2.12
N GLN A 130 -4.41 10.06 2.79
CA GLN A 130 -5.31 10.11 3.94
C GLN A 130 -4.97 9.00 4.92
N VAL A 131 -5.11 9.29 6.21
CA VAL A 131 -5.11 8.25 7.25
C VAL A 131 -6.53 7.73 7.40
N LEU A 132 -6.69 6.43 7.18
CA LEU A 132 -7.95 5.72 7.37
C LEU A 132 -7.80 4.73 8.51
N ASN A 133 -8.89 4.50 9.24
CA ASN A 133 -8.94 3.49 10.28
C ASN A 133 -10.00 2.44 9.91
N SER A 134 -9.62 1.17 9.92
CA SER A 134 -10.53 0.09 9.55
C SER A 134 -11.83 0.05 10.34
N LYS A 135 -11.80 0.49 11.61
CA LYS A 135 -13.02 0.60 12.45
C LYS A 135 -14.07 1.55 11.89
N ASP A 136 -13.65 2.55 11.09
CA ASP A 136 -14.54 3.53 10.49
C ASP A 136 -15.24 2.98 9.23
N PHE A 137 -14.86 1.76 8.79
CA PHE A 137 -15.38 1.03 7.65
C PHE A 137 -15.93 -0.36 8.04
N GLN A 138 -16.58 -0.44 9.21
CA GLN A 138 -17.27 -1.63 9.71
C GLN A 138 -16.36 -2.85 9.97
N VAL A 139 -15.05 -2.66 10.05
CA VAL A 139 -14.12 -3.72 10.44
C VAL A 139 -13.84 -3.61 11.95
N PRO A 140 -14.06 -4.65 12.77
CA PRO A 140 -13.87 -4.61 14.23
C PRO A 140 -12.39 -4.63 14.63
N GLN A 141 -11.59 -3.79 14.01
CA GLN A 141 -10.16 -3.65 14.25
C GLN A 141 -9.75 -2.18 14.26
N ASN A 142 -9.10 -1.73 15.31
CA ASN A 142 -8.48 -0.41 15.36
C ASN A 142 -7.13 -0.46 14.62
N ARG A 143 -7.14 -0.21 13.32
CA ARG A 143 -5.94 -0.25 12.46
C ARG A 143 -5.86 1.02 11.61
N GLU A 144 -5.04 1.96 12.05
CA GLU A 144 -4.78 3.18 11.30
C GLU A 144 -3.68 2.95 10.26
N ARG A 145 -3.94 3.36 9.03
CA ARG A 145 -3.00 3.30 7.91
C ARG A 145 -3.04 4.57 7.11
N VAL A 146 -1.90 5.02 6.65
CA VAL A 146 -1.83 6.07 5.63
C VAL A 146 -1.90 5.40 4.27
N PHE A 147 -2.86 5.84 3.47
CA PHE A 147 -2.97 5.50 2.07
C PHE A 147 -2.48 6.68 1.25
N ILE A 148 -1.64 6.39 0.26
CA ILE A 148 -1.01 7.38 -0.61
C ILE A 148 -1.38 7.02 -2.03
N ILE A 149 -2.00 7.96 -2.74
CA ILE A 149 -2.40 7.77 -4.14
C ILE A 149 -1.60 8.71 -5.00
N GLY A 150 -0.86 8.15 -5.96
CA GLY A 150 -0.18 8.91 -6.99
C GLY A 150 -1.00 8.92 -8.28
N HIS A 151 -1.23 10.09 -8.82
CA HIS A 151 -1.91 10.32 -10.09
C HIS A 151 -0.88 10.76 -11.13
N SER A 152 -0.66 9.96 -12.16
CA SER A 152 0.27 10.32 -13.23
C SER A 152 -0.20 11.57 -13.98
N ARG A 153 0.63 12.60 -14.06
CA ARG A 153 0.35 13.86 -14.79
C ARG A 153 0.13 13.68 -16.29
N ARG A 154 0.46 12.50 -16.81
CA ARG A 154 0.19 12.15 -18.22
C ARG A 154 -1.29 11.92 -18.51
N TYR A 155 -2.09 11.69 -17.47
CA TYR A 155 -3.51 11.36 -17.57
C TYR A 155 -4.34 12.34 -16.75
N ARG A 156 -5.51 12.69 -17.26
CA ARG A 156 -6.47 13.46 -16.44
C ARG A 156 -7.11 12.53 -15.43
N SER A 157 -7.02 12.90 -14.16
CA SER A 157 -7.66 12.19 -13.05
C SER A 157 -8.24 13.19 -12.05
N ARG A 158 -9.13 12.72 -11.18
CA ARG A 158 -9.65 13.50 -10.05
C ARG A 158 -9.11 12.91 -8.77
N PHE A 159 -8.83 13.75 -7.79
CA PHE A 159 -8.50 13.30 -6.45
C PHE A 159 -9.70 12.57 -5.83
N ILE A 160 -9.40 11.55 -5.05
CA ILE A 160 -10.36 10.65 -4.40
C ILE A 160 -10.59 11.07 -2.95
N PHE A 161 -9.56 11.59 -2.29
CA PHE A 161 -9.62 12.03 -0.91
C PHE A 161 -10.22 13.44 -0.78
N PRO A 162 -10.89 13.74 0.34
CA PRO A 162 -11.07 12.88 1.50
C PRO A 162 -12.21 11.87 1.35
N LEU A 163 -11.93 10.61 1.67
CA LEU A 163 -12.98 9.65 1.96
C LEU A 163 -13.57 9.97 3.33
N ARG A 164 -14.88 10.11 3.39
CA ARG A 164 -15.57 10.37 4.64
C ARG A 164 -15.98 9.06 5.31
N ARG A 165 -15.97 9.08 6.64
CA ARG A 165 -16.55 8.03 7.45
C ARG A 165 -17.98 7.78 7.02
N GLU A 166 -18.36 6.53 6.81
CA GLU A 166 -19.78 6.18 6.65
C GLU A 166 -20.53 6.54 7.95
N ASN A 167 -21.69 7.19 7.80
CA ASN A 167 -22.45 7.79 8.91
C ASN A 167 -23.06 6.78 9.90
N SER A 168 -22.78 5.52 9.79
CA SER A 168 -23.18 4.50 10.77
C SER A 168 -21.94 3.93 11.43
N PRO A 169 -21.65 4.30 12.70
CA PRO A 169 -20.65 3.55 13.45
C PRO A 169 -21.15 2.10 13.50
N ALA A 170 -20.32 1.17 13.06
CA ALA A 170 -20.59 -0.22 13.31
C ALA A 170 -20.83 -0.38 14.82
N HIS A 171 -22.01 -0.84 15.19
CA HIS A 171 -22.30 -1.14 16.58
C HIS A 171 -21.55 -2.42 16.91
N LEU A 172 -20.32 -2.26 17.37
CA LEU A 172 -19.47 -3.37 17.75
C LEU A 172 -19.81 -3.74 19.20
N GLU A 173 -20.51 -4.84 19.38
CA GLU A 173 -20.70 -5.41 20.70
C GLU A 173 -19.43 -6.16 21.12
N ARG A 174 -18.81 -5.73 22.20
CA ARG A 174 -17.62 -6.37 22.73
C ARG A 174 -18.00 -7.69 23.40
N LEU A 175 -17.53 -8.80 22.84
CA LEU A 175 -17.75 -10.13 23.39
C LEU A 175 -16.75 -10.48 24.47
N GLY A 176 -15.52 -9.98 24.41
CA GLY A 176 -14.48 -10.30 25.36
C GLY A 176 -13.07 -10.04 24.84
N ASN A 177 -12.09 -10.59 25.54
CA ASN A 177 -10.70 -10.51 25.16
C ASN A 177 -10.04 -11.88 25.32
N ILE A 178 -9.48 -12.40 24.23
CA ILE A 178 -8.78 -13.69 24.22
C ILE A 178 -7.31 -13.58 24.66
N ASN A 179 -6.81 -12.37 24.87
CA ASN A 179 -5.45 -12.15 25.36
C ASN A 179 -5.36 -12.53 26.84
N PRO A 180 -4.53 -13.52 27.24
CA PRO A 180 -4.38 -13.95 28.63
C PRO A 180 -3.96 -12.83 29.59
N SER A 181 -3.18 -11.85 29.07
CA SER A 181 -2.71 -10.72 29.89
C SER A 181 -3.79 -9.69 30.20
N LYS A 182 -4.90 -9.69 29.46
CA LYS A 182 -6.01 -8.70 29.52
C LYS A 182 -5.54 -7.24 29.42
N ARG A 183 -4.32 -7.00 28.92
CA ARG A 183 -3.73 -5.67 28.75
C ARG A 183 -3.69 -5.31 27.28
N GLY A 184 -4.18 -4.09 26.97
CA GLY A 184 -4.20 -3.53 25.62
C GLY A 184 -5.38 -4.01 24.78
N LEU A 185 -5.49 -3.48 23.57
CA LEU A 185 -6.57 -3.78 22.62
C LEU A 185 -6.34 -5.08 21.82
N ASN A 186 -5.19 -5.73 22.01
CA ASN A 186 -4.87 -6.97 21.32
C ASN A 186 -5.69 -8.12 21.90
N GLY A 187 -6.37 -8.85 21.04
CA GLY A 187 -7.20 -10.00 21.43
C GLY A 187 -8.65 -9.64 21.80
N GLU A 188 -9.08 -8.41 21.62
CA GLU A 188 -10.49 -8.04 21.76
C GLU A 188 -11.35 -8.69 20.68
N VAL A 189 -12.45 -9.30 21.09
CA VAL A 189 -13.42 -9.97 20.21
C VAL A 189 -14.71 -9.19 20.19
N TYR A 190 -15.22 -8.91 19.00
CA TYR A 190 -16.44 -8.14 18.78
C TYR A 190 -17.41 -8.91 17.89
N LEU A 191 -18.72 -8.74 18.15
CA LEU A 191 -19.76 -9.09 17.19
C LEU A 191 -19.93 -7.94 16.19
N THR A 192 -19.93 -8.26 14.91
CA THR A 192 -20.37 -7.36 13.86
C THR A 192 -21.87 -7.59 13.63
N ASN A 193 -22.71 -6.68 14.09
CA ASN A 193 -24.12 -6.69 13.72
C ASN A 193 -24.26 -6.15 12.30
N GLY A 194 -24.02 -6.95 11.31
CA GLY A 194 -24.23 -6.47 9.99
C GLY A 194 -23.80 -7.43 8.89
N LEU A 195 -24.78 -7.79 8.10
CA LEU A 195 -24.71 -8.35 6.77
C LEU A 195 -23.79 -9.58 6.64
N ALA A 196 -24.43 -10.74 6.84
CA ALA A 196 -23.94 -11.95 6.23
C ALA A 196 -23.73 -11.68 4.73
N PRO A 197 -22.63 -12.16 4.14
CA PRO A 197 -22.45 -12.08 2.69
C PRO A 197 -23.59 -12.85 2.04
N THR A 198 -24.35 -12.15 1.21
CA THR A 198 -25.30 -12.77 0.26
C THR A 198 -24.54 -13.39 -0.88
#